data_92b9e979861280af056cc83226015187
#
_entry.id   92b9e979861280af056cc83226015187
#
_cell.length_a   1.000
_cell.length_b   1.000
_cell.length_c   1.000
_cell.angle_alpha   90.00
_cell.angle_beta   90.00
_cell.angle_gamma   90.00
#
_symmetry.space_group_name_H-M   'P 1'
#
loop_
_entity.id
_entity.type
_entity.pdbx_description
1 polymer ?
#
loop_
_entity_poly.entity_id
_entity_poly.type
_entity_poly.pdbx_seq_one_letter_code
_entity_poly.pdbx_strand_id
1 'polypeptide(L)'
;EFEVALVDAIVKERTKLQHMETFDLTAQRKNIDNHMNIIPEIRADMAQVLPARVIEKRKIDSGSKAGRIGRLKREISRQRGGMKIRQLFEQFEDIILQLTPCVLVSPASVAQFFPANTAPFDIVVFDEASQVRVADAIGAMGRGKSVVVVGDSKQMPPTSVAETSIDEEAIVSDTVADEESILSECVNAQVPRQWL
;
A
#
# COMPACT_ATOMS: atom_id res chain seq x y z
N GLU A 1 -5.81 37.67 41.98
CA GLU A 1 -4.96 36.62 42.66
C GLU A 1 -5.60 35.23 42.56
N PHE A 2 -6.92 35.07 42.85
CA PHE A 2 -7.61 33.78 42.80
C PHE A 2 -7.62 33.16 41.37
N GLU A 3 -7.90 33.94 40.34
CA GLU A 3 -7.94 33.47 38.95
C GLU A 3 -6.56 32.99 38.49
N VAL A 4 -5.48 33.67 38.88
CA VAL A 4 -4.12 33.26 38.54
C VAL A 4 -3.76 31.94 39.22
N ALA A 5 -4.12 31.79 40.49
CA ALA A 5 -3.88 30.55 41.23
C ALA A 5 -4.68 29.39 40.67
N LEU A 6 -5.93 29.62 40.21
CA LEU A 6 -6.76 28.59 39.57
C LEU A 6 -6.17 28.15 38.23
N VAL A 7 -5.77 29.09 37.40
CA VAL A 7 -5.13 28.77 36.10
C VAL A 7 -3.84 27.97 36.29
N ASP A 8 -3.00 28.38 37.26
CA ASP A 8 -1.76 27.67 37.56
C ASP A 8 -2.00 26.25 38.08
N ALA A 9 -3.04 26.04 38.89
CA ALA A 9 -3.46 24.71 39.34
C ALA A 9 -3.93 23.83 38.18
N ILE A 10 -4.76 24.37 37.25
CA ILE A 10 -5.25 23.65 36.07
C ILE A 10 -4.10 23.28 35.14
N VAL A 11 -3.15 24.18 34.90
CA VAL A 11 -1.98 23.93 34.08
C VAL A 11 -1.13 22.81 34.68
N LYS A 12 -0.86 22.86 35.98
CA LYS A 12 -0.09 21.83 36.66
C LYS A 12 -0.77 20.46 36.60
N GLU A 13 -2.07 20.42 36.84
CA GLU A 13 -2.84 19.16 36.76
C GLU A 13 -2.80 18.57 35.35
N ARG A 14 -3.04 19.37 34.28
CA ARG A 14 -2.99 18.90 32.88
C ARG A 14 -1.59 18.45 32.49
N THR A 15 -0.55 19.17 32.90
CA THR A 15 0.84 18.81 32.64
C THR A 15 1.18 17.45 33.24
N LYS A 16 0.69 17.19 34.48
CA LYS A 16 0.86 15.90 35.13
C LYS A 16 0.09 14.77 34.47
N LEU A 17 -1.18 14.99 34.10
CA LEU A 17 -2.02 14.00 33.43
C LEU A 17 -1.46 13.59 32.06
N GLN A 18 -0.77 14.48 31.37
CA GLN A 18 -0.17 14.22 30.07
C GLN A 18 1.31 13.81 30.13
N HIS A 19 1.84 13.56 31.34
CA HIS A 19 3.26 13.21 31.54
C HIS A 19 4.24 14.23 30.95
N MET A 20 3.86 15.51 30.90
CA MET A 20 4.68 16.61 30.37
C MET A 20 5.56 17.29 31.39
N GLU A 21 5.63 16.78 32.62
CA GLU A 21 6.42 17.36 33.70
C GLU A 21 7.92 17.44 33.39
N THR A 22 8.40 16.52 32.53
CA THR A 22 9.80 16.46 32.11
C THR A 22 10.01 17.00 30.70
N PHE A 23 9.00 17.70 30.10
CA PHE A 23 9.10 18.23 28.76
C PHE A 23 10.09 19.40 28.72
N ASP A 24 11.17 19.20 27.95
CA ASP A 24 12.16 20.23 27.64
C ASP A 24 12.03 20.63 26.15
N LEU A 25 11.57 21.86 25.93
CA LEU A 25 11.39 22.42 24.60
C LEU A 25 12.72 22.46 23.80
N THR A 26 13.83 22.73 24.48
CA THR A 26 15.15 22.80 23.84
C THR A 26 15.61 21.42 23.39
N ALA A 27 15.45 20.41 24.25
CA ALA A 27 15.72 19.03 23.91
C ALA A 27 14.82 18.54 22.76
N GLN A 28 13.54 18.90 22.79
CA GLN A 28 12.59 18.53 21.72
C GLN A 28 12.96 19.16 20.38
N ARG A 29 13.30 20.44 20.34
CA ARG A 29 13.78 21.11 19.11
C ARG A 29 15.02 20.42 18.56
N LYS A 30 16.00 20.14 19.41
CA LYS A 30 17.22 19.43 19.02
C LYS A 30 16.90 18.04 18.44
N ASN A 31 15.95 17.32 19.03
CA ASN A 31 15.52 16.01 18.51
C ASN A 31 14.85 16.12 17.15
N ILE A 32 14.02 17.15 16.93
CA ILE A 32 13.40 17.42 15.63
C ILE A 32 14.47 17.73 14.59
N ASP A 33 15.40 18.62 14.89
CA ASP A 33 16.49 19.00 13.97
C ASP A 33 17.37 17.79 13.62
N ASN A 34 17.72 16.98 14.62
CA ASN A 34 18.46 15.74 14.40
C ASN A 34 17.68 14.78 13.52
N HIS A 35 16.39 14.59 13.76
CA HIS A 35 15.54 13.72 12.94
C HIS A 35 15.48 14.21 11.48
N MET A 36 15.28 15.52 11.28
CA MET A 36 15.25 16.11 9.94
C MET A 36 16.57 15.93 9.18
N ASN A 37 17.71 15.94 9.87
CA ASN A 37 19.01 15.75 9.25
C ASN A 37 19.31 14.26 8.98
N ILE A 38 18.98 13.37 9.90
CA ILE A 38 19.28 11.94 9.80
C ILE A 38 18.42 11.21 8.76
N ILE A 39 17.15 11.60 8.60
CA ILE A 39 16.26 10.92 7.66
C ILE A 39 16.73 10.94 6.21
N PRO A 40 17.20 12.08 5.65
CA PRO A 40 17.76 12.09 4.30
C PRO A 40 19.00 11.20 4.16
N GLU A 41 19.87 11.16 5.17
CA GLU A 41 21.07 10.31 5.17
C GLU A 41 20.68 8.82 5.17
N ILE A 42 19.76 8.42 6.06
CA ILE A 42 19.23 7.04 6.08
C ILE A 42 18.63 6.66 4.72
N ARG A 43 17.85 7.55 4.10
CA ARG A 43 17.25 7.28 2.79
C ARG A 43 18.31 7.10 1.70
N ALA A 44 19.34 7.91 1.71
CA ALA A 44 20.45 7.81 0.75
C ALA A 44 21.23 6.49 0.93
N ASP A 45 21.54 6.12 2.17
CA ASP A 45 22.21 4.86 2.49
C ASP A 45 21.35 3.65 2.13
N MET A 46 20.05 3.68 2.45
CA MET A 46 19.13 2.61 2.09
C MET A 46 19.03 2.40 0.58
N ALA A 47 19.03 3.49 -0.21
CA ALA A 47 19.02 3.39 -1.67
C ALA A 47 20.23 2.63 -2.24
N GLN A 48 21.36 2.68 -1.55
CA GLN A 48 22.59 1.95 -1.94
C GLN A 48 22.63 0.52 -1.37
N VAL A 49 22.28 0.36 -0.11
CA VAL A 49 22.41 -0.91 0.63
C VAL A 49 21.30 -1.91 0.30
N LEU A 50 20.06 -1.45 0.15
CA LEU A 50 18.92 -2.35 -0.08
C LEU A 50 19.04 -3.17 -1.37
N PRO A 51 19.39 -2.59 -2.54
CA PRO A 51 19.53 -3.37 -3.77
C PRO A 51 20.58 -4.48 -3.63
N ALA A 52 21.74 -4.17 -3.03
CA ALA A 52 22.77 -5.16 -2.79
C ALA A 52 22.30 -6.31 -1.91
N ARG A 53 21.67 -6.01 -0.76
CA ARG A 53 21.12 -7.02 0.15
C ARG A 53 20.01 -7.86 -0.48
N VAL A 54 19.14 -7.24 -1.28
CA VAL A 54 18.08 -7.97 -2.01
C VAL A 54 18.70 -8.92 -3.03
N ILE A 55 19.75 -8.50 -3.73
CA ILE A 55 20.46 -9.34 -4.71
C ILE A 55 21.16 -10.52 -4.01
N GLU A 56 21.86 -10.28 -2.90
CA GLU A 56 22.53 -11.33 -2.13
C GLU A 56 21.59 -12.41 -1.61
N LYS A 57 20.38 -12.04 -1.21
CA LYS A 57 19.35 -12.99 -0.76
C LYS A 57 18.72 -13.80 -1.89
N ARG A 58 18.89 -13.40 -3.15
CA ARG A 58 18.31 -14.10 -4.29
C ARG A 58 19.09 -15.36 -4.60
N LYS A 59 18.43 -16.51 -4.50
CA LYS A 59 18.98 -17.80 -4.91
C LYS A 59 18.85 -18.05 -6.43
N ILE A 60 18.96 -17.00 -7.24
CA ILE A 60 18.78 -17.08 -8.69
C ILE A 60 20.15 -16.96 -9.36
N ASP A 61 20.59 -18.06 -9.99
CA ASP A 61 21.70 -17.99 -10.93
C ASP A 61 21.24 -17.35 -12.25
N SER A 62 21.43 -16.04 -12.35
CA SER A 62 21.06 -15.26 -13.53
C SER A 62 21.88 -15.62 -14.78
N GLY A 63 23.00 -16.33 -14.64
CA GLY A 63 23.85 -16.82 -15.75
C GLY A 63 23.28 -18.03 -16.46
N SER A 64 22.39 -18.78 -15.79
CA SER A 64 21.86 -20.04 -16.33
C SER A 64 21.01 -19.80 -17.59
N LYS A 65 21.42 -20.44 -18.68
CA LYS A 65 20.65 -20.53 -19.95
C LYS A 65 19.71 -21.77 -19.96
N ALA A 66 19.88 -22.66 -19.00
CA ALA A 66 19.13 -23.92 -18.87
C ALA A 66 18.04 -23.82 -17.80
N GLY A 67 17.16 -24.81 -17.71
CA GLY A 67 16.11 -24.92 -16.71
C GLY A 67 15.01 -23.86 -16.81
N ARG A 68 14.33 -23.62 -15.70
CA ARG A 68 13.19 -22.68 -15.61
C ARG A 68 13.59 -21.23 -15.89
N ILE A 69 14.76 -20.81 -15.42
CA ILE A 69 15.27 -19.44 -15.64
C ILE A 69 15.56 -19.20 -17.14
N GLY A 70 16.24 -20.17 -17.80
CA GLY A 70 16.51 -20.07 -19.23
C GLY A 70 15.23 -20.07 -20.07
N ARG A 71 14.20 -20.80 -19.62
CA ARG A 71 12.87 -20.79 -20.25
C ARG A 71 12.18 -19.44 -20.10
N LEU A 72 12.15 -18.87 -18.90
CA LEU A 72 11.60 -17.53 -18.63
C LEU A 72 12.31 -16.47 -19.48
N LYS A 73 13.66 -16.48 -19.53
CA LYS A 73 14.42 -15.55 -20.38
C LYS A 73 14.03 -15.63 -21.85
N ARG A 74 13.86 -16.84 -22.39
CA ARG A 74 13.43 -17.02 -23.78
C ARG A 74 12.04 -16.46 -24.04
N GLU A 75 11.10 -16.66 -23.09
CA GLU A 75 9.74 -16.13 -23.22
C GLU A 75 9.71 -14.60 -23.16
N ILE A 76 10.46 -13.98 -22.26
CA ILE A 76 10.57 -12.51 -22.15
C ILE A 76 11.24 -11.90 -23.39
N SER A 77 12.21 -12.60 -23.98
CA SER A 77 12.93 -12.12 -25.18
C SER A 77 12.14 -12.29 -26.48
N ARG A 78 10.99 -12.97 -26.47
CA ARG A 78 10.17 -13.15 -27.66
C ARG A 78 9.44 -11.86 -28.04
N GLN A 79 9.67 -11.38 -29.25
CA GLN A 79 8.98 -10.21 -29.79
C GLN A 79 7.55 -10.51 -30.28
N ARG A 80 7.26 -11.77 -30.63
CA ARG A 80 5.94 -12.22 -31.10
C ARG A 80 5.64 -13.63 -30.59
N GLY A 81 4.37 -13.90 -30.26
CA GLY A 81 3.91 -15.23 -29.86
C GLY A 81 4.43 -15.70 -28.49
N GLY A 82 4.84 -14.78 -27.61
CA GLY A 82 5.21 -15.09 -26.23
C GLY A 82 4.00 -15.42 -25.35
N MET A 83 4.28 -15.95 -24.15
CA MET A 83 3.26 -16.20 -23.15
C MET A 83 2.57 -14.91 -22.70
N LYS A 84 1.27 -14.98 -22.42
CA LYS A 84 0.54 -13.90 -21.76
C LYS A 84 1.09 -13.69 -20.33
N ILE A 85 1.01 -12.47 -19.80
CA ILE A 85 1.52 -12.12 -18.45
C ILE A 85 0.96 -13.07 -17.40
N ARG A 86 -0.33 -13.38 -17.43
CA ARG A 86 -0.95 -14.32 -16.50
C ARG A 86 -0.29 -15.70 -16.56
N GLN A 87 -0.02 -16.23 -17.73
CA GLN A 87 0.66 -17.53 -17.89
C GLN A 87 2.10 -17.49 -17.40
N LEU A 88 2.78 -16.35 -17.51
CA LEU A 88 4.11 -16.16 -16.94
C LEU A 88 4.07 -16.23 -15.41
N PHE A 89 3.10 -15.58 -14.77
CA PHE A 89 2.91 -15.68 -13.32
C PHE A 89 2.52 -17.10 -12.90
N GLU A 90 1.62 -17.76 -13.61
CA GLU A 90 1.23 -19.15 -13.29
C GLU A 90 2.42 -20.14 -13.33
N GLN A 91 3.40 -19.93 -14.22
CA GLN A 91 4.53 -20.86 -14.40
C GLN A 91 5.80 -20.44 -13.66
N PHE A 92 6.02 -19.16 -13.43
CA PHE A 92 7.29 -18.62 -12.94
C PHE A 92 7.12 -17.63 -11.80
N GLU A 93 6.00 -17.66 -11.06
CA GLU A 93 5.68 -16.74 -9.96
C GLU A 93 6.85 -16.61 -8.98
N ASP A 94 7.39 -17.70 -8.50
CA ASP A 94 8.50 -17.77 -7.57
C ASP A 94 9.77 -17.09 -8.07
N ILE A 95 10.07 -17.20 -9.36
CA ILE A 95 11.23 -16.55 -9.98
C ILE A 95 10.95 -15.06 -10.20
N ILE A 96 9.76 -14.73 -10.70
CA ILE A 96 9.37 -13.33 -10.97
C ILE A 96 9.37 -12.53 -9.68
N LEU A 97 8.75 -13.02 -8.62
CA LEU A 97 8.69 -12.32 -7.33
C LEU A 97 10.04 -12.25 -6.63
N GLN A 98 10.96 -13.18 -6.87
CA GLN A 98 12.33 -13.03 -6.43
C GLN A 98 13.07 -11.91 -7.19
N LEU A 99 12.77 -11.70 -8.47
CA LEU A 99 13.37 -10.63 -9.28
C LEU A 99 12.72 -9.26 -9.01
N THR A 100 11.41 -9.25 -8.90
CA THR A 100 10.58 -8.05 -8.69
C THR A 100 9.66 -8.25 -7.48
N PRO A 101 10.17 -8.08 -6.26
CA PRO A 101 9.39 -8.32 -5.03
C PRO A 101 8.29 -7.28 -4.80
N CYS A 102 8.35 -6.16 -5.49
CA CYS A 102 7.35 -5.10 -5.43
C CYS A 102 6.74 -4.88 -6.81
N VAL A 103 5.42 -4.83 -6.89
CA VAL A 103 4.67 -4.64 -8.12
C VAL A 103 3.67 -3.50 -7.94
N LEU A 104 3.68 -2.53 -8.84
CA LEU A 104 2.72 -1.42 -8.87
C LEU A 104 1.72 -1.67 -9.99
N VAL A 105 0.47 -1.85 -9.63
CA VAL A 105 -0.62 -2.19 -10.55
C VAL A 105 -1.95 -1.64 -10.07
N SER A 106 -2.90 -1.45 -10.98
CA SER A 106 -4.29 -1.16 -10.60
C SER A 106 -4.99 -2.44 -10.12
N PRO A 107 -6.06 -2.34 -9.32
CA PRO A 107 -6.86 -3.50 -8.89
C PRO A 107 -7.35 -4.36 -10.07
N ALA A 108 -7.81 -3.74 -11.16
CA ALA A 108 -8.23 -4.43 -12.38
C ALA A 108 -7.08 -5.24 -13.02
N SER A 109 -5.87 -4.68 -13.03
CA SER A 109 -4.68 -5.38 -13.54
C SER A 109 -4.29 -6.57 -12.66
N VAL A 110 -4.49 -6.46 -11.33
CA VAL A 110 -4.28 -7.60 -10.41
C VAL A 110 -5.20 -8.76 -10.81
N ALA A 111 -6.49 -8.50 -10.99
CA ALA A 111 -7.45 -9.53 -11.38
C ALA A 111 -7.11 -10.18 -12.72
N GLN A 112 -6.56 -9.41 -13.66
CA GLN A 112 -6.18 -9.89 -14.98
C GLN A 112 -4.90 -10.73 -14.98
N PHE A 113 -3.88 -10.33 -14.21
CA PHE A 113 -2.53 -10.90 -14.34
C PHE A 113 -2.21 -11.94 -13.27
N PHE A 114 -2.75 -11.80 -12.06
CA PHE A 114 -2.43 -12.70 -10.96
C PHE A 114 -3.51 -13.77 -10.78
N PRO A 115 -3.13 -15.06 -10.60
CA PRO A 115 -4.07 -16.13 -10.30
C PRO A 115 -4.90 -15.82 -9.04
N ALA A 116 -6.17 -16.26 -9.02
CA ALA A 116 -7.07 -15.97 -7.91
C ALA A 116 -6.82 -16.85 -6.67
N ASN A 117 -6.21 -17.98 -6.87
CA ASN A 117 -6.01 -19.05 -5.86
C ASN A 117 -4.66 -18.95 -5.12
N THR A 118 -3.92 -17.89 -5.35
CA THR A 118 -2.61 -17.67 -4.70
C THR A 118 -2.58 -16.31 -4.00
N ALA A 119 -1.86 -16.24 -2.88
CA ALA A 119 -1.57 -15.01 -2.16
C ALA A 119 -0.05 -14.78 -2.19
N PRO A 120 0.50 -14.34 -3.35
CA PRO A 120 1.93 -14.30 -3.58
C PRO A 120 2.64 -13.18 -2.80
N PHE A 121 1.90 -12.21 -2.29
CA PHE A 121 2.46 -11.05 -1.60
C PHE A 121 2.32 -11.17 -0.08
N ASP A 122 3.33 -10.71 0.65
CA ASP A 122 3.23 -10.60 2.10
C ASP A 122 2.32 -9.44 2.51
N ILE A 123 2.32 -8.37 1.72
CA ILE A 123 1.51 -7.17 1.98
C ILE A 123 0.96 -6.59 0.67
N VAL A 124 -0.28 -6.16 0.71
CA VAL A 124 -0.92 -5.34 -0.33
C VAL A 124 -1.19 -3.96 0.25
N VAL A 125 -0.73 -2.93 -0.45
CA VAL A 125 -0.94 -1.54 -0.05
C VAL A 125 -1.87 -0.88 -1.06
N PHE A 126 -2.98 -0.34 -0.59
CA PHE A 126 -3.83 0.55 -1.37
C PHE A 126 -3.46 1.99 -1.05
N ASP A 127 -3.07 2.73 -2.05
CA ASP A 127 -2.87 4.16 -1.98
C ASP A 127 -4.06 4.87 -2.62
N GLU A 128 -4.41 6.07 -2.15
CA GLU A 128 -5.61 6.81 -2.57
C GLU A 128 -6.90 5.98 -2.44
N ALA A 129 -7.00 5.23 -1.34
CA ALA A 129 -8.05 4.24 -1.13
C ALA A 129 -9.48 4.82 -1.02
N SER A 130 -9.59 6.14 -0.83
CA SER A 130 -10.85 6.89 -0.91
C SER A 130 -11.51 6.81 -2.29
N GLN A 131 -10.71 6.56 -3.34
CA GLN A 131 -11.17 6.48 -4.73
C GLN A 131 -11.35 5.05 -5.25
N VAL A 132 -11.06 4.03 -4.44
CA VAL A 132 -11.12 2.62 -4.83
C VAL A 132 -12.41 2.00 -4.28
N ARG A 133 -13.26 1.48 -5.16
CA ARG A 133 -14.49 0.78 -4.75
C ARG A 133 -14.16 -0.56 -4.10
N VAL A 134 -14.98 -0.98 -3.15
CA VAL A 134 -14.83 -2.26 -2.43
C VAL A 134 -14.79 -3.43 -3.41
N ALA A 135 -15.71 -3.47 -4.36
CA ALA A 135 -15.79 -4.53 -5.36
C ALA A 135 -14.48 -4.69 -6.17
N ASP A 136 -13.82 -3.57 -6.52
CA ASP A 136 -12.57 -3.59 -7.25
C ASP A 136 -11.39 -4.02 -6.36
N ALA A 137 -11.44 -3.68 -5.07
CA ALA A 137 -10.36 -3.94 -4.12
C ALA A 137 -10.29 -5.40 -3.66
N ILE A 138 -11.42 -6.09 -3.48
CA ILE A 138 -11.47 -7.45 -2.90
C ILE A 138 -10.54 -8.42 -3.61
N GLY A 139 -10.53 -8.38 -4.95
CA GLY A 139 -9.66 -9.23 -5.74
C GLY A 139 -8.17 -9.01 -5.45
N ALA A 140 -7.75 -7.77 -5.27
CA ALA A 140 -6.37 -7.42 -4.94
C ALA A 140 -6.03 -7.78 -3.48
N MET A 141 -6.94 -7.54 -2.54
CA MET A 141 -6.77 -7.90 -1.12
C MET A 141 -6.47 -9.39 -0.95
N GLY A 142 -7.18 -10.24 -1.69
CA GLY A 142 -6.99 -11.69 -1.63
C GLY A 142 -5.63 -12.19 -2.15
N ARG A 143 -4.77 -11.32 -2.72
CA ARG A 143 -3.40 -11.67 -3.15
C ARG A 143 -2.35 -11.38 -2.10
N GLY A 144 -2.71 -10.85 -0.95
CA GLY A 144 -1.80 -10.56 0.15
C GLY A 144 -2.16 -11.28 1.44
N LYS A 145 -1.15 -11.48 2.29
CA LYS A 145 -1.35 -12.00 3.65
C LYS A 145 -1.81 -10.90 4.62
N SER A 146 -1.44 -9.66 4.31
CA SER A 146 -1.79 -8.46 5.06
C SER A 146 -2.15 -7.33 4.12
N VAL A 147 -3.00 -6.41 4.58
CA VAL A 147 -3.44 -5.27 3.78
C VAL A 147 -3.20 -3.98 4.56
N VAL A 148 -2.71 -2.97 3.87
CA VAL A 148 -2.61 -1.60 4.36
C VAL A 148 -3.43 -0.70 3.44
N VAL A 149 -4.31 0.09 4.02
CA VAL A 149 -5.19 1.01 3.29
C VAL A 149 -4.79 2.42 3.66
N VAL A 150 -4.34 3.20 2.68
CA VAL A 150 -3.91 4.59 2.84
C VAL A 150 -4.83 5.48 2.02
N GLY A 151 -5.33 6.54 2.62
CA GLY A 151 -6.20 7.49 1.94
C GLY A 151 -6.66 8.61 2.85
N ASP A 152 -7.25 9.63 2.25
CA ASP A 152 -7.83 10.78 2.95
C ASP A 152 -9.37 10.72 2.83
N SER A 153 -10.05 10.60 3.96
CA SER A 153 -11.52 10.57 4.02
C SER A 153 -12.19 11.89 3.63
N LYS A 154 -11.42 12.97 3.48
CA LYS A 154 -11.92 14.28 3.02
C LYS A 154 -11.83 14.44 1.49
N GLN A 155 -11.18 13.52 0.81
CA GLN A 155 -11.16 13.50 -0.66
C GLN A 155 -12.48 12.96 -1.22
N MET A 156 -12.72 13.24 -2.51
CA MET A 156 -13.94 12.80 -3.17
C MET A 156 -14.05 11.28 -3.19
N PRO A 157 -15.26 10.72 -2.95
CA PRO A 157 -15.51 9.30 -3.09
C PRO A 157 -15.33 8.82 -4.54
N PRO A 158 -15.32 7.50 -4.79
CA PRO A 158 -15.24 6.98 -6.14
C PRO A 158 -16.35 7.55 -7.01
N THR A 159 -16.00 8.08 -8.17
CA THR A 159 -16.98 8.58 -9.14
C THR A 159 -17.26 7.52 -10.20
N SER A 160 -18.54 7.21 -10.44
CA SER A 160 -19.01 6.27 -11.47
C SER A 160 -18.96 6.90 -12.89
N VAL A 161 -17.89 7.59 -13.25
CA VAL A 161 -17.79 8.31 -14.54
C VAL A 161 -17.74 7.36 -15.76
N ALA A 162 -17.62 6.04 -15.57
CA ALA A 162 -17.44 5.09 -16.66
C ALA A 162 -18.72 4.37 -17.14
N GLU A 163 -19.87 4.60 -16.54
CA GLU A 163 -21.10 3.85 -16.87
C GLU A 163 -22.15 4.64 -17.66
N THR A 164 -21.89 5.88 -18.04
CA THR A 164 -22.87 6.74 -18.77
C THR A 164 -22.80 6.60 -20.30
N SER A 165 -22.55 5.42 -20.83
CA SER A 165 -22.60 5.25 -22.29
C SER A 165 -23.22 3.93 -22.76
N ILE A 166 -24.26 3.43 -22.08
CA ILE A 166 -25.13 2.41 -22.68
C ILE A 166 -26.57 2.66 -22.18
N ASP A 167 -27.41 3.12 -23.12
CA ASP A 167 -28.88 3.06 -23.17
C ASP A 167 -29.71 3.60 -22.00
N GLU A 168 -30.29 4.76 -22.23
CA GLU A 168 -31.34 5.42 -21.42
C GLU A 168 -32.69 4.64 -21.34
N GLU A 169 -32.80 3.39 -21.71
CA GLU A 169 -34.06 2.64 -21.74
C GLU A 169 -34.02 1.26 -21.04
N ALA A 170 -33.20 1.02 -20.09
CA ALA A 170 -33.24 -0.23 -19.34
C ALA A 170 -33.44 -0.02 -17.82
N ILE A 171 -34.74 0.05 -17.46
CA ILE A 171 -35.28 -0.52 -16.20
C ILE A 171 -34.57 -0.12 -14.92
N VAL A 172 -35.27 0.70 -14.12
CA VAL A 172 -35.19 0.81 -12.69
C VAL A 172 -35.06 -0.59 -12.06
N SER A 173 -33.87 -1.13 -12.01
CA SER A 173 -33.53 -2.19 -11.10
C SER A 173 -32.79 -1.55 -9.94
N ASP A 174 -33.23 -1.85 -8.74
CA ASP A 174 -32.69 -1.52 -7.43
C ASP A 174 -31.25 -2.07 -7.26
N THR A 175 -30.35 -1.74 -8.16
CA THR A 175 -28.91 -1.93 -7.96
C THR A 175 -28.46 -0.74 -7.12
N VAL A 176 -28.43 -0.96 -5.82
CA VAL A 176 -27.67 -0.11 -4.89
C VAL A 176 -26.29 0.06 -5.52
N ALA A 177 -26.03 1.23 -6.07
CA ALA A 177 -24.70 1.56 -6.57
C ALA A 177 -23.77 1.49 -5.35
N ASP A 178 -22.86 0.51 -5.37
CA ASP A 178 -21.86 0.35 -4.32
C ASP A 178 -20.82 1.45 -4.51
N GLU A 179 -21.17 2.65 -4.04
CA GLU A 179 -20.32 3.86 -4.10
C GLU A 179 -19.33 3.91 -2.94
N GLU A 180 -19.34 2.91 -2.04
CA GLU A 180 -18.49 2.92 -0.88
C GLU A 180 -17.04 2.57 -1.25
N SER A 181 -16.13 3.42 -0.75
CA SER A 181 -14.70 3.20 -0.92
C SER A 181 -14.20 2.15 0.07
N ILE A 182 -13.12 1.46 -0.28
CA ILE A 182 -12.44 0.55 0.64
C ILE A 182 -11.98 1.26 1.92
N LEU A 183 -11.65 2.56 1.85
CA LEU A 183 -11.29 3.35 3.02
C LEU A 183 -12.48 3.50 3.97
N SER A 184 -13.67 3.84 3.45
CA SER A 184 -14.90 3.97 4.25
C SER A 184 -15.27 2.65 4.91
N GLU A 185 -15.20 1.55 4.18
CA GLU A 185 -15.46 0.22 4.72
C GLU A 185 -14.49 -0.19 5.81
N CYS A 186 -13.19 0.08 5.65
CA CYS A 186 -12.20 -0.18 6.70
C CYS A 186 -12.49 0.63 7.97
N VAL A 187 -12.97 1.87 7.83
CA VAL A 187 -13.38 2.70 8.97
C VAL A 187 -14.64 2.14 9.64
N ASN A 188 -15.65 1.75 8.87
CA ASN A 188 -16.90 1.15 9.35
C ASN A 188 -16.65 -0.18 10.06
N ALA A 189 -15.75 -1.00 9.53
CA ALA A 189 -15.32 -2.26 10.12
C ALA A 189 -14.36 -2.09 11.31
N GLN A 190 -14.09 -0.86 11.74
CA GLN A 190 -13.21 -0.55 12.88
C GLN A 190 -11.80 -1.16 12.77
N VAL A 191 -11.27 -1.27 11.56
CA VAL A 191 -9.89 -1.71 11.34
C VAL A 191 -8.95 -0.76 12.09
N PRO A 192 -7.91 -1.29 12.78
CA PRO A 192 -6.94 -0.45 13.48
C PRO A 192 -6.37 0.63 12.57
N ARG A 193 -6.43 1.88 13.01
CA ARG A 193 -5.99 3.03 12.21
C ARG A 193 -4.95 3.86 12.93
N GLN A 194 -4.10 4.50 12.16
CA GLN A 194 -3.12 5.46 12.63
C GLN A 194 -3.22 6.74 11.77
N TRP A 195 -3.16 7.86 12.42
CA TRP A 195 -3.12 9.16 11.76
C TRP A 195 -1.65 9.54 11.50
N LEU A 196 -1.40 10.00 10.27
CA LEU A 196 -0.08 10.51 9.86
C LEU A 196 -0.02 12.03 9.99
#